data_9b893f6e0ee8da42a1cf04d07037d04d
#
_entry.id   9b893f6e0ee8da42a1cf04d07037d04d
#
_cell.length_a   1.000
_cell.length_b   1.000
_cell.length_c   1.000
_cell.angle_alpha   90.00
_cell.angle_beta   90.00
_cell.angle_gamma   90.00
#
_symmetry.space_group_name_H-M   'P 1'
#
loop_
_entity.id
_entity.type
_entity.pdbx_description
1 polymer ?
#
loop_
_entity_poly.entity_id
_entity_poly.type
_entity_poly.pdbx_seq_one_letter_code
_entity_poly.pdbx_strand_id
1 'polypeptide(L)'
;MKINKKLFIQPILLFAFMSCSSNNQFIEIDYSKNANLVTMEQQFYKSSGSGKLIAKGKNNFVSYFDFISTHNSSSIIFRDFLRRKQFLVEIVDENIRYHDMKNRKDIDIQSFNNFFPIATRMDANTYKKLMWGIPDIFNEINLTTKKEFSVSTKLISVDDRNLINELIFSFNDNVQEYKLLFLDRKFLDKE
;
A
#
# COMPACT_ATOMS: atom_id res chain seq x y z
N MET A 1 -75.53 29.62 22.12
CA MET A 1 -74.69 28.46 21.97
C MET A 1 -73.45 28.92 21.21
N LYS A 2 -72.34 29.22 21.90
CA LYS A 2 -71.10 29.76 21.31
C LYS A 2 -70.10 28.63 21.13
N ILE A 3 -69.73 28.31 19.91
CA ILE A 3 -68.74 27.31 19.55
C ILE A 3 -67.40 28.00 19.45
N ASN A 4 -66.52 27.76 20.41
CA ASN A 4 -65.13 28.19 20.37
C ASN A 4 -64.30 27.25 19.48
N LYS A 5 -63.92 27.72 18.29
CA LYS A 5 -62.94 27.06 17.47
C LYS A 5 -61.52 27.35 18.02
N LYS A 6 -60.94 26.40 18.71
CA LYS A 6 -59.51 26.42 19.02
C LYS A 6 -58.75 26.08 17.77
N LEU A 7 -58.04 27.09 17.26
CA LEU A 7 -57.09 26.93 16.17
C LEU A 7 -55.86 26.15 16.68
N PHE A 8 -55.74 24.90 16.23
CA PHE A 8 -54.54 24.10 16.50
C PHE A 8 -53.45 24.55 15.51
N ILE A 9 -52.53 25.35 15.99
CA ILE A 9 -51.30 25.68 15.25
C ILE A 9 -50.34 24.52 15.47
N GLN A 10 -50.23 23.64 14.47
CA GLN A 10 -49.17 22.63 14.39
C GLN A 10 -47.84 23.32 14.07
N PRO A 11 -46.78 23.14 14.88
CA PRO A 11 -45.46 23.61 14.49
C PRO A 11 -44.94 22.68 13.39
N ILE A 12 -44.81 23.23 12.19
CA ILE A 12 -44.09 22.58 11.10
C ILE A 12 -42.62 22.53 11.53
N LEU A 13 -42.18 21.34 11.94
CA LEU A 13 -40.76 21.05 12.19
C LEU A 13 -40.05 21.06 10.83
N LEU A 14 -39.45 22.18 10.48
CA LEU A 14 -38.50 22.26 9.38
C LEU A 14 -37.26 21.45 9.77
N PHE A 15 -37.23 20.18 9.37
CA PHE A 15 -36.00 19.42 9.31
C PHE A 15 -35.10 20.04 8.21
N ALA A 16 -34.23 20.94 8.62
CA ALA A 16 -33.10 21.32 7.82
C ALA A 16 -32.22 20.09 7.63
N PHE A 17 -32.38 19.39 6.52
CA PHE A 17 -31.40 18.44 6.05
C PHE A 17 -30.12 19.21 5.79
N MET A 18 -29.22 19.23 6.79
CA MET A 18 -27.83 19.54 6.56
C MET A 18 -27.29 18.40 5.67
N SER A 19 -27.44 18.56 4.38
CA SER A 19 -26.68 17.83 3.39
C SER A 19 -25.21 18.15 3.67
N CYS A 20 -24.54 17.25 4.41
CA CYS A 20 -23.09 17.17 4.37
C CYS A 20 -22.71 16.79 2.94
N SER A 21 -22.60 17.78 2.09
CA SER A 21 -21.88 17.67 0.85
C SER A 21 -20.43 17.40 1.26
N SER A 22 -20.04 16.13 1.27
CA SER A 22 -18.62 15.78 1.25
C SER A 22 -18.07 16.35 -0.05
N ASN A 23 -17.46 17.51 0.03
CA ASN A 23 -16.61 18.01 -1.02
C ASN A 23 -15.48 16.99 -1.18
N ASN A 24 -15.70 15.99 -2.03
CA ASN A 24 -14.61 15.25 -2.65
C ASN A 24 -13.90 16.24 -3.57
N GLN A 25 -13.07 17.09 -3.00
CA GLN A 25 -12.06 17.78 -3.76
C GLN A 25 -11.18 16.66 -4.32
N PHE A 26 -11.33 16.42 -5.63
CA PHE A 26 -10.34 15.69 -6.38
C PHE A 26 -9.05 16.51 -6.26
N ILE A 27 -8.16 16.09 -5.34
CA ILE A 27 -6.82 16.65 -5.26
C ILE A 27 -6.16 16.17 -6.54
N GLU A 28 -5.98 17.09 -7.48
CA GLU A 28 -5.22 16.82 -8.70
C GLU A 28 -3.79 16.50 -8.26
N ILE A 29 -3.37 15.26 -8.48
CA ILE A 29 -2.03 14.81 -8.09
C ILE A 29 -1.05 15.42 -9.08
N ASP A 30 -0.23 16.33 -8.60
CA ASP A 30 0.88 16.88 -9.38
C ASP A 30 2.00 15.84 -9.49
N TYR A 31 2.01 15.13 -10.60
CA TYR A 31 3.01 14.08 -10.87
C TYR A 31 4.45 14.59 -10.98
N SER A 32 4.67 15.91 -11.16
CA SER A 32 6.01 16.49 -11.14
C SER A 32 6.69 16.39 -9.77
N LYS A 33 5.88 16.19 -8.72
CA LYS A 33 6.34 15.99 -7.33
C LYS A 33 6.56 14.53 -6.96
N ASN A 34 6.50 13.61 -7.90
CA ASN A 34 6.76 12.21 -7.61
C ASN A 34 8.18 12.03 -7.07
N ALA A 35 8.27 11.30 -5.95
CA ALA A 35 9.56 10.95 -5.39
C ALA A 35 10.38 10.13 -6.40
N ASN A 36 11.68 10.39 -6.45
CA ASN A 36 12.63 9.67 -7.27
C ASN A 36 13.66 8.97 -6.37
N LEU A 37 13.98 7.70 -6.67
CA LEU A 37 14.87 6.91 -5.82
C LEU A 37 16.25 7.54 -5.63
N VAL A 38 16.85 8.05 -6.72
CA VAL A 38 18.19 8.66 -6.68
C VAL A 38 18.22 9.87 -5.73
N THR A 39 17.24 10.77 -5.87
CA THR A 39 17.16 11.95 -4.99
C THR A 39 16.88 11.58 -3.54
N MET A 40 16.04 10.57 -3.31
CA MET A 40 15.75 10.08 -1.96
C MET A 40 16.99 9.46 -1.33
N GLU A 41 17.75 8.63 -2.05
CA GLU A 41 18.98 8.03 -1.57
C GLU A 41 20.13 9.04 -1.40
N GLN A 42 20.11 10.15 -2.12
CA GLN A 42 21.07 11.24 -1.89
C GLN A 42 20.82 11.95 -0.58
N GLN A 43 19.55 12.16 -0.21
CA GLN A 43 19.14 12.88 0.98
C GLN A 43 19.10 11.99 2.22
N PHE A 44 18.58 10.78 2.10
CA PHE A 44 18.37 9.89 3.24
C PHE A 44 19.30 8.68 3.21
N TYR A 45 19.72 8.25 4.39
CA TYR A 45 20.49 7.03 4.57
C TYR A 45 19.62 5.78 4.50
N LYS A 46 18.38 5.87 5.01
CA LYS A 46 17.51 4.70 5.21
C LYS A 46 16.04 5.07 5.10
N SER A 47 15.26 4.18 4.48
CA SER A 47 13.81 4.11 4.60
C SER A 47 13.42 2.92 5.48
N SER A 48 12.46 3.11 6.37
CA SER A 48 11.91 2.03 7.20
C SER A 48 10.43 2.28 7.49
N GLY A 49 9.70 1.23 7.82
CA GLY A 49 8.29 1.38 8.13
C GLY A 49 7.58 0.05 8.30
N SER A 50 6.26 0.14 8.34
CA SER A 50 5.37 -1.00 8.51
C SER A 50 4.13 -0.88 7.62
N GLY A 51 3.45 -2.02 7.45
CA GLY A 51 2.24 -2.06 6.65
C GLY A 51 1.44 -3.34 6.80
N LYS A 52 0.48 -3.47 5.89
CA LYS A 52 -0.39 -4.65 5.78
C LYS A 52 -0.43 -5.15 4.35
N LEU A 53 -0.35 -6.45 4.19
CA LEU A 53 -0.73 -7.17 2.97
C LEU A 53 -2.11 -7.78 3.22
N ILE A 54 -3.09 -7.40 2.44
CA ILE A 54 -4.47 -7.88 2.53
C ILE A 54 -4.78 -8.62 1.24
N ALA A 55 -5.13 -9.89 1.33
CA ALA A 55 -5.62 -10.68 0.22
C ALA A 55 -7.12 -10.86 0.33
N LYS A 56 -7.86 -10.68 -0.79
CA LYS A 56 -9.31 -10.85 -0.91
C LYS A 56 -9.63 -11.68 -2.15
N GLY A 57 -10.63 -12.56 -2.04
CA GLY A 57 -11.09 -13.41 -3.13
C GLY A 57 -11.01 -14.88 -2.78
N LYS A 58 -10.39 -15.69 -3.60
CA LYS A 58 -10.25 -17.13 -3.36
C LYS A 58 -9.49 -17.45 -2.07
N ASN A 59 -8.44 -16.68 -1.78
CA ASN A 59 -7.66 -16.78 -0.53
C ASN A 59 -7.79 -15.47 0.22
N ASN A 60 -8.40 -15.50 1.41
CA ASN A 60 -8.56 -14.34 2.26
C ASN A 60 -7.58 -14.39 3.43
N PHE A 61 -6.70 -13.43 3.53
CA PHE A 61 -5.83 -13.26 4.70
C PHE A 61 -5.37 -11.82 4.89
N VAL A 62 -4.88 -11.54 6.09
CA VAL A 62 -4.16 -10.32 6.42
C VAL A 62 -2.81 -10.70 7.00
N SER A 63 -1.75 -10.14 6.43
CA SER A 63 -0.40 -10.22 6.96
C SER A 63 0.10 -8.81 7.25
N TYR A 64 0.84 -8.63 8.33
CA TYR A 64 1.55 -7.39 8.60
C TYR A 64 2.96 -7.51 8.07
N PHE A 65 3.57 -6.39 7.71
CA PHE A 65 4.98 -6.39 7.36
C PHE A 65 5.71 -5.21 8.01
N ASP A 66 6.97 -5.44 8.31
CA ASP A 66 7.94 -4.40 8.65
C ASP A 66 9.04 -4.42 7.60
N PHE A 67 9.57 -3.26 7.25
CA PHE A 67 10.64 -3.16 6.27
C PHE A 67 11.74 -2.19 6.70
N ILE A 68 12.93 -2.45 6.20
CA ILE A 68 14.08 -1.56 6.26
C ILE A 68 14.76 -1.62 4.91
N SER A 69 15.13 -0.47 4.35
CA SER A 69 15.87 -0.36 3.10
C SER A 69 16.93 0.73 3.20
N THR A 70 18.14 0.37 2.81
CA THR A 70 19.28 1.27 2.67
C THR A 70 19.73 1.30 1.21
N HIS A 71 20.85 1.96 0.92
CA HIS A 71 21.43 1.99 -0.42
C HIS A 71 21.77 0.57 -0.92
N ASN A 72 22.41 -0.27 -0.07
CA ASN A 72 22.97 -1.57 -0.49
C ASN A 72 22.14 -2.78 -0.04
N SER A 73 21.21 -2.60 0.87
CA SER A 73 20.45 -3.72 1.42
C SER A 73 19.03 -3.34 1.77
N SER A 74 18.16 -4.32 1.69
CA SER A 74 16.76 -4.16 2.08
C SER A 74 16.25 -5.45 2.70
N SER A 75 15.28 -5.33 3.59
CA SER A 75 14.59 -6.49 4.15
C SER A 75 13.12 -6.19 4.41
N ILE A 76 12.27 -7.20 4.19
CA ILE A 76 10.84 -7.16 4.50
C ILE A 76 10.50 -8.40 5.31
N ILE A 77 9.95 -8.21 6.51
CA ILE A 77 9.50 -9.30 7.37
C ILE A 77 7.97 -9.33 7.37
N PHE A 78 7.39 -10.36 6.83
CA PHE A 78 5.95 -10.62 6.89
C PHE A 78 5.60 -11.37 8.18
N ARG A 79 4.47 -10.98 8.79
CA ARG A 79 3.98 -11.52 10.06
C ARG A 79 2.50 -11.89 9.94
N ASP A 80 2.08 -12.93 10.63
CA ASP A 80 0.67 -13.28 10.75
C ASP A 80 -0.10 -12.28 11.65
N PHE A 81 -1.39 -12.53 11.85
CA PHE A 81 -2.25 -11.69 12.69
C PHE A 81 -1.83 -11.72 14.18
N LEU A 82 -1.11 -12.76 14.63
CA LEU A 82 -0.51 -12.85 15.96
C LEU A 82 0.90 -12.25 16.03
N ARG A 83 1.33 -11.53 14.97
CA ARG A 83 2.65 -10.91 14.84
C ARG A 83 3.84 -11.88 14.80
N ARG A 84 3.60 -13.18 14.59
CA ARG A 84 4.67 -14.16 14.42
C ARG A 84 5.27 -14.04 13.02
N LYS A 85 6.60 -14.10 12.93
CA LYS A 85 7.31 -14.03 11.64
C LYS A 85 6.95 -15.23 10.77
N GLN A 86 6.50 -14.96 9.55
CA GLN A 86 6.18 -15.98 8.55
C GLN A 86 7.24 -16.07 7.47
N PHE A 87 7.53 -14.94 6.84
CA PHE A 87 8.50 -14.87 5.76
C PHE A 87 9.43 -13.68 5.97
N LEU A 88 10.66 -13.83 5.49
CA LEU A 88 11.63 -12.75 5.35
C LEU A 88 12.08 -12.71 3.89
N VAL A 89 12.07 -11.54 3.30
CA VAL A 89 12.69 -11.23 2.01
C VAL A 89 13.91 -10.38 2.31
N GLU A 90 15.08 -10.86 1.92
CA GLU A 90 16.33 -10.13 2.02
C GLU A 90 16.85 -9.78 0.64
N ILE A 91 17.32 -8.57 0.49
CA ILE A 91 17.89 -8.06 -0.75
C ILE A 91 19.25 -7.47 -0.40
N VAL A 92 20.29 -8.01 -1.00
CA VAL A 92 21.66 -7.51 -0.87
C VAL A 92 22.19 -7.31 -2.28
N ASP A 93 22.50 -6.09 -2.61
CA ASP A 93 22.80 -5.65 -3.97
C ASP A 93 21.62 -6.03 -4.91
N GLU A 94 21.83 -6.91 -5.88
CA GLU A 94 20.80 -7.38 -6.81
C GLU A 94 20.25 -8.78 -6.46
N ASN A 95 20.76 -9.40 -5.37
CA ASN A 95 20.37 -10.75 -4.98
C ASN A 95 19.17 -10.72 -4.03
N ILE A 96 18.13 -11.47 -4.34
CA ILE A 96 16.93 -11.61 -3.51
C ILE A 96 16.94 -13.03 -2.91
N ARG A 97 16.74 -13.11 -1.59
CA ARG A 97 16.57 -14.36 -0.84
C ARG A 97 15.23 -14.37 -0.13
N TYR A 98 14.59 -15.52 -0.12
CA TYR A 98 13.32 -15.74 0.55
C TYR A 98 13.48 -16.79 1.64
N HIS A 99 13.06 -16.48 2.86
CA HIS A 99 13.15 -17.38 4.00
C HIS A 99 11.77 -17.66 4.59
N ASP A 100 11.45 -18.93 4.76
CA ASP A 100 10.31 -19.37 5.56
C ASP A 100 10.76 -19.37 7.04
N MET A 101 10.37 -18.34 7.75
CA MET A 101 10.76 -18.12 9.15
C MET A 101 10.09 -19.11 10.10
N LYS A 102 8.94 -19.68 9.72
CA LYS A 102 8.24 -20.70 10.51
C LYS A 102 8.99 -22.03 10.45
N ASN A 103 9.43 -22.42 9.27
CA ASN A 103 10.13 -23.69 9.04
C ASN A 103 11.66 -23.52 9.08
N ARG A 104 12.19 -22.31 9.29
CA ARG A 104 13.61 -21.96 9.40
C ARG A 104 14.43 -22.46 8.21
N LYS A 105 13.96 -22.22 7.00
CA LYS A 105 14.61 -22.65 5.76
C LYS A 105 14.49 -21.61 4.66
N ASP A 106 15.44 -21.64 3.77
CA ASP A 106 15.36 -20.90 2.52
C ASP A 106 14.32 -21.55 1.61
N ILE A 107 13.61 -20.72 0.87
CA ILE A 107 12.62 -21.16 -0.12
C ILE A 107 12.89 -20.47 -1.46
N ASP A 108 12.45 -21.10 -2.52
CA ASP A 108 12.48 -20.51 -3.84
C ASP A 108 11.36 -19.46 -4.03
N ILE A 109 11.51 -18.65 -5.07
CA ILE A 109 10.54 -17.61 -5.41
C ILE A 109 9.14 -18.18 -5.72
N GLN A 110 9.04 -19.39 -6.27
CA GLN A 110 7.77 -20.01 -6.61
C GLN A 110 6.99 -20.38 -5.34
N SER A 111 7.68 -20.88 -4.33
CA SER A 111 7.10 -21.17 -3.02
C SER A 111 6.62 -19.88 -2.33
N PHE A 112 7.41 -18.80 -2.38
CA PHE A 112 6.99 -17.50 -1.85
C PHE A 112 5.85 -16.87 -2.65
N ASN A 113 5.80 -17.09 -3.96
CA ASN A 113 4.75 -16.58 -4.84
C ASN A 113 3.33 -17.09 -4.47
N ASN A 114 3.21 -18.25 -3.82
CA ASN A 114 1.93 -18.73 -3.28
C ASN A 114 1.38 -17.81 -2.19
N PHE A 115 2.26 -17.13 -1.44
CA PHE A 115 1.88 -16.15 -0.43
C PHE A 115 1.77 -14.74 -1.02
N PHE A 116 2.70 -14.34 -1.88
CA PHE A 116 2.76 -13.02 -2.50
C PHE A 116 2.96 -13.14 -4.02
N PRO A 117 1.88 -13.27 -4.79
CA PRO A 117 1.93 -13.62 -6.21
C PRO A 117 2.65 -12.65 -7.13
N ILE A 118 2.88 -11.41 -6.69
CA ILE A 118 3.63 -10.41 -7.45
C ILE A 118 5.16 -10.61 -7.33
N ALA A 119 5.63 -11.44 -6.39
CA ALA A 119 7.05 -11.61 -6.11
C ALA A 119 7.88 -11.99 -7.35
N THR A 120 7.34 -12.87 -8.20
CA THR A 120 8.01 -13.32 -9.44
C THR A 120 8.17 -12.23 -10.50
N ARG A 121 7.55 -11.06 -10.29
CA ARG A 121 7.54 -9.92 -11.20
C ARG A 121 8.32 -8.72 -10.66
N MET A 122 8.93 -8.89 -9.50
CA MET A 122 9.68 -7.84 -8.81
C MET A 122 11.15 -8.23 -8.75
N ASP A 123 12.00 -7.44 -9.36
CA ASP A 123 13.44 -7.49 -9.15
C ASP A 123 13.86 -6.73 -7.88
N ALA A 124 15.13 -6.74 -7.56
CA ALA A 124 15.68 -6.08 -6.38
C ALA A 124 15.41 -4.57 -6.37
N ASN A 125 15.51 -3.91 -7.53
CA ASN A 125 15.25 -2.49 -7.68
C ASN A 125 13.76 -2.16 -7.46
N THR A 126 12.86 -2.98 -7.99
CA THR A 126 11.41 -2.84 -7.79
C THR A 126 11.03 -2.96 -6.32
N TYR A 127 11.58 -3.95 -5.58
CA TYR A 127 11.38 -4.06 -4.13
C TYR A 127 11.90 -2.82 -3.40
N LYS A 128 13.09 -2.35 -3.77
CA LYS A 128 13.68 -1.16 -3.17
C LYS A 128 12.82 0.08 -3.40
N LYS A 129 12.41 0.34 -4.64
CA LYS A 129 11.51 1.44 -5.00
C LYS A 129 10.21 1.38 -4.19
N LEU A 130 9.62 0.19 -4.03
CA LEU A 130 8.42 -0.01 -3.21
C LEU A 130 8.63 0.42 -1.75
N MET A 131 9.73 0.00 -1.13
CA MET A 131 10.05 0.37 0.25
C MET A 131 10.36 1.86 0.42
N TRP A 132 10.95 2.48 -0.59
CA TRP A 132 11.18 3.94 -0.61
C TRP A 132 9.93 4.75 -1.02
N GLY A 133 8.85 4.07 -1.47
CA GLY A 133 7.58 4.68 -1.84
C GLY A 133 7.59 5.37 -3.19
N ILE A 134 8.46 4.94 -4.09
CA ILE A 134 8.68 5.59 -5.41
C ILE A 134 7.53 5.24 -6.36
N PRO A 135 6.80 6.23 -6.90
CA PRO A 135 5.61 5.98 -7.72
C PRO A 135 5.87 5.35 -9.09
N ASP A 136 7.05 5.51 -9.67
CA ASP A 136 7.37 5.04 -11.03
C ASP A 136 7.53 3.51 -11.15
N ILE A 137 7.50 2.79 -10.02
CA ILE A 137 7.48 1.31 -9.96
C ILE A 137 6.43 0.68 -10.89
N PHE A 138 5.34 1.43 -11.20
CA PHE A 138 4.26 0.95 -12.06
C PHE A 138 4.65 0.74 -13.50
N ASN A 139 5.48 1.62 -14.03
CA ASN A 139 5.89 1.54 -15.43
C ASN A 139 6.65 0.24 -15.68
N GLU A 140 7.37 -0.25 -14.66
CA GLU A 140 8.15 -1.49 -14.73
C GLU A 140 7.26 -2.73 -14.61
N ILE A 141 6.30 -2.73 -13.67
CA ILE A 141 5.39 -3.86 -13.46
C ILE A 141 4.35 -3.97 -14.58
N ASN A 142 3.79 -2.87 -15.04
CA ASN A 142 2.73 -2.86 -16.06
C ASN A 142 3.21 -3.23 -17.47
N LEU A 143 4.46 -2.92 -17.82
CA LEU A 143 4.99 -3.19 -19.17
C LEU A 143 5.11 -4.69 -19.47
N THR A 144 5.32 -5.52 -18.46
CA THR A 144 5.55 -6.96 -18.64
C THR A 144 4.29 -7.81 -18.72
N THR A 145 3.06 -7.29 -18.40
CA THR A 145 1.96 -8.19 -18.04
C THR A 145 0.55 -7.76 -18.44
N LYS A 146 0.38 -7.08 -19.54
CA LYS A 146 -0.87 -6.43 -19.99
C LYS A 146 -2.17 -7.27 -20.01
N LYS A 147 -2.17 -8.58 -19.75
CA LYS A 147 -3.37 -9.42 -19.87
C LYS A 147 -3.78 -10.19 -18.61
N GLU A 148 -2.91 -10.31 -17.61
CA GLU A 148 -3.18 -11.23 -16.49
C GLU A 148 -3.52 -10.53 -15.18
N PHE A 149 -3.14 -9.27 -15.01
CA PHE A 149 -3.47 -8.52 -13.81
C PHE A 149 -3.46 -6.99 -14.04
N SER A 150 -4.16 -6.29 -13.17
CA SER A 150 -4.13 -4.83 -13.10
C SER A 150 -3.45 -4.37 -11.82
N VAL A 151 -2.80 -3.21 -11.91
CA VAL A 151 -2.15 -2.56 -10.77
C VAL A 151 -2.70 -1.15 -10.62
N SER A 152 -3.05 -0.75 -9.41
CA SER A 152 -3.44 0.62 -9.10
C SER A 152 -2.77 1.09 -7.80
N THR A 153 -2.60 2.41 -7.67
CA THR A 153 -2.02 3.02 -6.46
C THR A 153 -2.84 4.13 -5.90
N LYS A 154 -2.57 4.38 -4.61
CA LYS A 154 -2.84 5.69 -4.01
C LYS A 154 -1.54 6.29 -3.52
N LEU A 155 -1.38 7.56 -3.82
CA LEU A 155 -0.25 8.36 -3.38
C LEU A 155 -0.65 9.19 -2.16
N ILE A 156 0.35 9.51 -1.33
CA ILE A 156 0.27 10.55 -0.30
C ILE A 156 1.38 11.56 -0.53
N SER A 157 1.11 12.81 -0.20
CA SER A 157 2.15 13.84 -0.23
C SER A 157 2.80 13.95 1.15
N VAL A 158 4.13 13.83 1.19
CA VAL A 158 4.96 13.97 2.38
C VAL A 158 6.13 14.87 2.00
N ASP A 159 6.30 16.00 2.71
CA ASP A 159 7.36 16.98 2.45
C ASP A 159 7.46 17.36 0.96
N ASP A 160 6.32 17.75 0.37
CA ASP A 160 6.17 18.09 -1.06
C ASP A 160 6.54 16.99 -2.06
N ARG A 161 6.58 15.73 -1.64
CA ARG A 161 6.82 14.58 -2.50
C ARG A 161 5.65 13.61 -2.46
N ASN A 162 5.29 13.09 -3.63
CA ASN A 162 4.30 12.04 -3.73
C ASN A 162 4.95 10.68 -3.52
N LEU A 163 4.46 9.93 -2.53
CA LEU A 163 4.91 8.59 -2.18
C LEU A 163 3.77 7.60 -2.31
N ILE A 164 4.09 6.34 -2.68
CA ILE A 164 3.11 5.25 -2.63
C ILE A 164 2.66 5.02 -1.19
N ASN A 165 1.35 5.10 -0.94
CA ASN A 165 0.73 4.70 0.31
C ASN A 165 -0.01 3.36 0.20
N GLU A 166 -0.63 3.11 -0.95
CA GLU A 166 -1.38 1.88 -1.20
C GLU A 166 -1.10 1.37 -2.60
N LEU A 167 -0.94 0.06 -2.72
CA LEU A 167 -0.70 -0.64 -3.97
C LEU A 167 -1.68 -1.81 -4.05
N ILE A 168 -2.49 -1.85 -5.10
CA ILE A 168 -3.49 -2.89 -5.30
C ILE A 168 -3.14 -3.67 -6.57
N PHE A 169 -3.11 -4.98 -6.45
CA PHE A 169 -2.95 -5.94 -7.55
C PHE A 169 -4.23 -6.76 -7.68
N SER A 170 -4.84 -6.77 -8.84
CA SER A 170 -6.02 -7.59 -9.12
C SER A 170 -5.70 -8.59 -10.23
N PHE A 171 -5.99 -9.87 -9.99
CA PHE A 171 -5.70 -10.99 -10.88
C PHE A 171 -7.00 -11.56 -11.44
N ASN A 172 -6.97 -12.05 -12.69
CA ASN A 172 -8.06 -12.77 -13.33
C ASN A 172 -9.42 -12.07 -13.17
N ASP A 173 -9.57 -10.92 -13.80
CA ASP A 173 -10.82 -10.13 -13.80
C ASP A 173 -11.37 -9.84 -12.39
N ASN A 174 -10.48 -9.53 -11.46
CA ASN A 174 -10.79 -9.20 -10.06
C ASN A 174 -11.23 -10.37 -9.16
N VAL A 175 -11.01 -11.61 -9.56
CA VAL A 175 -11.31 -12.78 -8.71
C VAL A 175 -10.41 -12.85 -7.48
N GLN A 176 -9.18 -12.34 -7.58
CA GLN A 176 -8.22 -12.28 -6.48
C GLN A 176 -7.55 -10.91 -6.44
N GLU A 177 -7.66 -10.24 -5.30
CA GLU A 177 -7.05 -8.94 -5.04
C GLU A 177 -6.02 -9.04 -3.92
N TYR A 178 -4.89 -8.37 -4.10
CA TYR A 178 -3.87 -8.15 -3.06
C TYR A 178 -3.65 -6.66 -2.89
N LYS A 179 -3.71 -6.19 -1.65
CA LYS A 179 -3.47 -4.80 -1.30
C LYS A 179 -2.29 -4.71 -0.35
N LEU A 180 -1.26 -3.96 -0.74
CA LEU A 180 -0.23 -3.47 0.16
C LEU A 180 -0.63 -2.08 0.66
N LEU A 181 -0.75 -1.92 1.97
CA LEU A 181 -1.05 -0.65 2.62
C LEU A 181 0.12 -0.31 3.54
N PHE A 182 0.80 0.80 3.29
CA PHE A 182 1.83 1.34 4.17
C PHE A 182 1.17 2.13 5.29
N LEU A 183 1.39 1.71 6.53
CA LEU A 183 0.83 2.33 7.73
C LEU A 183 1.72 3.44 8.27
N ASP A 184 3.02 3.22 8.16
CA ASP A 184 4.02 4.21 8.48
C ASP A 184 5.23 4.08 7.54
N ARG A 185 5.94 5.19 7.33
CA ARG A 185 7.21 5.24 6.62
C ARG A 185 8.06 6.37 7.21
N LYS A 186 9.31 6.07 7.50
CA LYS A 186 10.27 6.99 8.09
C LYS A 186 11.54 7.00 7.26
N PHE A 187 12.08 8.17 7.08
CA PHE A 187 13.37 8.38 6.45
C PHE A 187 14.36 8.88 7.50
N LEU A 188 15.58 8.34 7.45
CA LEU A 188 16.67 8.79 8.30
C LEU A 188 17.64 9.59 7.43
N ASP A 189 17.86 10.86 7.80
CA ASP A 189 18.78 11.76 7.09
C ASP A 189 20.22 11.21 7.12
N LYS A 190 20.98 11.58 6.09
CA LYS A 190 22.43 11.45 6.11
C LYS A 190 22.99 12.57 7.01
N GLU A 191 23.89 12.19 7.92
CA GLU A 191 24.67 13.15 8.72
C GLU A 191 25.65 13.93 7.85
#